data_0897f94974e30b59ae9414431ee8c1d3
#
_entry.id   0897f94974e30b59ae9414431ee8c1d3
#
_cell.length_a   1.000
_cell.length_b   1.000
_cell.length_c   1.000
_cell.angle_alpha   90.00
_cell.angle_beta   90.00
_cell.angle_gamma   90.00
#
_symmetry.space_group_name_H-M   'P 1'
#
loop_
_entity.id
_entity.type
_entity.pdbx_description
1 polymer ?
#
loop_
_entity_poly.entity_id
_entity_poly.type
_entity_poly.pdbx_seq_one_letter_code
_entity_poly.pdbx_strand_id
1 'polypeptide(L)'
;MNFVQNTPIFNKINISNIQFRSNPAVYTGTFEPSKDSFITYPNTDINALAQSARTNPKIAEILAEYKIPFKFNSKELEKLQQGHLKDTRLVAAKMYSALPDDLKSEVNLKDLQEAAMFHDYGKALIPEKILNKEGKLDKREKEIMELHSELGYELLKGVGVNQNVLQMIKYHHQTPDGNGYPIAGDDFSPSIGAQILSAADKYSALREERSYKPAMRKEEALKILQEDVKSGLIAPEIYTALEKVV
;
A
#
# COMPACT_ATOMS: atom_id res chain seq x y z
N MET A 1 -15.22 11.13 -45.85
CA MET A 1 -14.12 10.93 -44.90
C MET A 1 -14.74 10.35 -43.65
N ASN A 2 -14.67 9.04 -43.47
CA ASN A 2 -15.24 8.35 -42.30
C ASN A 2 -14.18 8.25 -41.22
N PHE A 3 -14.44 8.91 -40.10
CA PHE A 3 -13.65 8.72 -38.88
C PHE A 3 -14.08 7.42 -38.22
N VAL A 4 -13.22 6.43 -38.24
CA VAL A 4 -13.35 5.19 -37.45
C VAL A 4 -12.92 5.53 -36.03
N GLN A 5 -13.87 5.51 -35.10
CA GLN A 5 -13.59 5.54 -33.67
C GLN A 5 -13.04 4.19 -33.26
N ASN A 6 -11.73 4.15 -32.93
CA ASN A 6 -11.11 3.00 -32.26
C ASN A 6 -11.47 3.08 -30.77
N THR A 7 -12.44 2.30 -30.34
CA THR A 7 -12.69 1.99 -28.95
C THR A 7 -11.76 0.84 -28.55
N PRO A 8 -10.95 0.94 -27.50
CA PRO A 8 -10.15 -0.20 -27.04
C PRO A 8 -11.07 -1.26 -26.47
N ILE A 9 -10.96 -2.46 -27.01
CA ILE A 9 -11.65 -3.67 -26.54
C ILE A 9 -10.95 -4.11 -25.27
N PHE A 10 -11.51 -3.78 -24.10
CA PHE A 10 -11.09 -4.38 -22.85
C PHE A 10 -11.55 -5.82 -22.80
N ASN A 11 -10.63 -6.75 -23.00
CA ASN A 11 -10.85 -8.16 -22.70
C ASN A 11 -11.09 -8.28 -21.19
N LYS A 12 -12.32 -8.60 -20.80
CA LYS A 12 -12.64 -9.06 -19.45
C LYS A 12 -11.81 -10.33 -19.19
N ILE A 13 -10.79 -10.25 -18.37
CA ILE A 13 -10.05 -11.41 -17.88
C ILE A 13 -11.02 -12.17 -16.98
N ASN A 14 -11.42 -13.35 -17.45
CA ASN A 14 -12.29 -14.25 -16.70
C ASN A 14 -11.42 -15.01 -15.69
N ILE A 15 -11.51 -14.66 -14.41
CA ILE A 15 -10.70 -15.17 -13.30
C ILE A 15 -10.91 -16.69 -13.08
N SER A 16 -11.93 -17.30 -13.69
CA SER A 16 -12.27 -18.72 -13.51
C SER A 16 -11.35 -19.71 -14.23
N ASN A 17 -10.36 -19.28 -15.02
CA ASN A 17 -9.53 -20.18 -15.87
C ASN A 17 -8.01 -20.05 -15.67
N ILE A 18 -7.54 -19.60 -14.51
CA ILE A 18 -6.11 -19.63 -14.21
C ILE A 18 -5.75 -21.00 -13.64
N GLN A 19 -5.11 -21.85 -14.45
CA GLN A 19 -4.53 -23.11 -13.97
C GLN A 19 -3.19 -22.82 -13.29
N PHE A 20 -3.12 -23.05 -11.98
CA PHE A 20 -1.91 -22.91 -11.18
C PHE A 20 -1.09 -24.22 -11.19
N ARG A 21 0.20 -24.11 -11.46
CA ARG A 21 1.17 -25.18 -11.17
C ARG A 21 1.61 -25.07 -9.72
N SER A 22 1.21 -26.04 -8.92
CA SER A 22 1.53 -26.15 -7.50
C SER A 22 3.00 -26.57 -7.28
N ASN A 23 3.68 -25.88 -6.35
CA ASN A 23 4.85 -26.43 -5.66
C ASN A 23 4.66 -26.18 -4.15
N PRO A 24 4.41 -27.23 -3.32
CA PRO A 24 4.08 -27.03 -1.92
C PRO A 24 5.33 -27.07 -1.06
N ALA A 25 5.67 -25.95 -0.43
CA ALA A 25 6.44 -25.96 0.81
C ALA A 25 5.46 -25.69 1.96
N VAL A 26 5.04 -26.76 2.62
CA VAL A 26 4.13 -26.72 3.78
C VAL A 26 4.89 -26.12 4.96
N TYR A 27 4.46 -24.95 5.41
CA TYR A 27 4.86 -24.38 6.70
C TYR A 27 3.72 -24.55 7.69
N THR A 28 3.82 -25.60 8.54
CA THR A 28 2.89 -25.81 9.66
C THR A 28 3.48 -25.13 10.90
N GLY A 29 3.07 -23.91 11.20
CA GLY A 29 3.40 -23.22 12.44
C GLY A 29 2.19 -22.41 12.91
N THR A 30 1.66 -22.75 14.09
CA THR A 30 0.69 -21.91 14.80
C THR A 30 1.33 -20.59 15.14
N PHE A 31 0.78 -19.49 14.62
CA PHE A 31 1.24 -18.15 14.91
C PHE A 31 0.78 -17.74 16.32
N GLU A 32 1.66 -17.86 17.31
CA GLU A 32 1.55 -17.06 18.53
C GLU A 32 2.28 -15.72 18.29
N PRO A 33 1.66 -14.57 18.60
CA PRO A 33 2.38 -13.30 18.56
C PRO A 33 3.37 -13.29 19.73
N SER A 34 4.56 -13.89 19.53
CA SER A 34 5.64 -13.80 20.50
C SER A 34 6.04 -12.35 20.67
N LYS A 35 6.12 -11.93 21.94
CA LYS A 35 6.67 -10.66 22.42
C LYS A 35 7.83 -10.21 21.53
N ASP A 36 7.65 -9.04 20.93
CA ASP A 36 8.64 -8.11 20.42
C ASP A 36 10.04 -8.68 20.07
N SER A 37 10.14 -9.47 19.03
CA SER A 37 11.35 -9.42 18.25
C SER A 37 11.23 -8.18 17.35
N PHE A 38 11.93 -7.12 17.70
CA PHE A 38 12.18 -6.01 16.81
C PHE A 38 12.85 -6.60 15.56
N ILE A 39 12.07 -6.84 14.51
CA ILE A 39 12.65 -7.12 13.21
C ILE A 39 13.28 -5.79 12.81
N THR A 40 14.56 -5.64 13.06
CA THR A 40 15.36 -4.54 12.51
C THR A 40 15.46 -4.81 11.02
N TYR A 41 14.68 -4.09 10.24
CA TYR A 41 14.79 -4.10 8.78
C TYR A 41 16.11 -3.40 8.42
N PRO A 42 17.08 -4.08 7.81
CA PRO A 42 18.43 -3.54 7.60
C PRO A 42 18.50 -2.27 6.72
N ASN A 43 17.39 -1.90 6.07
CA ASN A 43 17.33 -0.81 5.10
C ASN A 43 16.57 0.43 5.60
N THR A 44 16.46 0.61 6.93
CA THR A 44 15.76 1.76 7.54
C THR A 44 16.68 2.87 8.00
N ASP A 45 17.95 2.87 7.62
CA ASP A 45 18.85 4.00 7.89
C ASP A 45 18.32 5.26 7.18
N ILE A 46 17.88 6.22 7.98
CA ILE A 46 17.33 7.51 7.50
C ILE A 46 18.34 8.23 6.60
N ASN A 47 19.64 8.11 6.87
CA ASN A 47 20.67 8.73 6.03
C ASN A 47 20.78 8.04 4.66
N ALA A 48 20.70 6.70 4.64
CA ALA A 48 20.67 5.95 3.39
C ALA A 48 19.43 6.29 2.56
N LEU A 49 18.26 6.41 3.20
CA LEU A 49 17.01 6.84 2.54
C LEU A 49 17.12 8.27 2.01
N ALA A 50 17.64 9.20 2.81
CA ALA A 50 17.84 10.59 2.37
C ALA A 50 18.82 10.70 1.20
N GLN A 51 19.88 9.88 1.20
CA GLN A 51 20.83 9.79 0.09
C GLN A 51 20.18 9.19 -1.16
N SER A 52 19.44 8.08 -1.03
CA SER A 52 18.67 7.48 -2.11
C SER A 52 17.71 8.50 -2.74
N ALA A 53 16.94 9.22 -1.91
CA ALA A 53 16.04 10.26 -2.39
C ALA A 53 16.75 11.36 -3.19
N ARG A 54 17.94 11.78 -2.74
CA ARG A 54 18.72 12.87 -3.35
C ARG A 54 19.34 12.48 -4.69
N THR A 55 19.74 11.21 -4.84
CA THR A 55 20.51 10.74 -6.00
C THR A 55 19.67 9.97 -7.03
N ASN A 56 18.41 9.64 -6.71
CA ASN A 56 17.54 8.91 -7.61
C ASN A 56 16.98 9.85 -8.70
N PRO A 57 17.34 9.64 -9.99
CA PRO A 57 16.89 10.50 -11.08
C PRO A 57 15.38 10.45 -11.31
N LYS A 58 14.71 9.31 -11.01
CA LYS A 58 13.27 9.18 -11.17
C LYS A 58 12.51 10.00 -10.11
N ILE A 59 13.00 10.05 -8.88
CA ILE A 59 12.47 10.95 -7.86
C ILE A 59 12.61 12.42 -8.31
N ALA A 60 13.78 12.78 -8.83
CA ALA A 60 14.00 14.15 -9.32
C ALA A 60 13.05 14.50 -10.48
N GLU A 61 12.80 13.56 -11.40
CA GLU A 61 11.87 13.72 -12.51
C GLU A 61 10.42 13.93 -12.01
N ILE A 62 9.93 13.06 -11.13
CA ILE A 62 8.57 13.15 -10.55
C ILE A 62 8.40 14.50 -9.84
N LEU A 63 9.34 14.88 -8.99
CA LEU A 63 9.24 16.14 -8.25
C LEU A 63 9.26 17.36 -9.19
N ALA A 64 10.06 17.32 -10.27
CA ALA A 64 10.13 18.40 -11.25
C ALA A 64 8.83 18.54 -12.05
N GLU A 65 8.23 17.45 -12.50
CA GLU A 65 6.94 17.42 -13.21
C GLU A 65 5.85 18.12 -12.40
N TYR A 66 5.81 17.83 -11.11
CA TYR A 66 4.81 18.40 -10.19
C TYR A 66 5.26 19.75 -9.58
N LYS A 67 6.43 20.28 -9.96
CA LYS A 67 7.01 21.52 -9.43
C LYS A 67 7.14 21.51 -7.91
N ILE A 68 7.52 20.36 -7.35
CA ILE A 68 7.73 20.14 -5.91
C ILE A 68 9.24 20.37 -5.63
N PRO A 69 9.61 21.33 -4.76
CA PRO A 69 11.00 21.48 -4.36
C PRO A 69 11.44 20.26 -3.55
N PHE A 70 12.64 19.76 -3.85
CA PHE A 70 13.20 18.62 -3.11
C PHE A 70 13.33 18.95 -1.63
N LYS A 71 12.67 18.18 -0.79
CA LYS A 71 12.81 18.16 0.67
C LYS A 71 12.57 16.76 1.16
N PHE A 72 13.52 16.21 1.93
CA PHE A 72 13.34 14.94 2.62
C PHE A 72 13.00 15.19 4.09
N ASN A 73 11.81 14.77 4.52
CA ASN A 73 11.29 14.99 5.86
C ASN A 73 11.46 13.74 6.73
N SER A 74 12.62 13.61 7.40
CA SER A 74 12.90 12.49 8.31
C SER A 74 11.95 12.41 9.49
N LYS A 75 11.46 13.55 9.98
CA LYS A 75 10.50 13.60 11.11
C LYS A 75 9.18 12.94 10.74
N GLU A 76 8.76 13.05 9.48
CA GLU A 76 7.55 12.36 9.03
C GLU A 76 7.72 10.84 9.09
N LEU A 77 8.89 10.31 8.69
CA LEU A 77 9.17 8.88 8.82
C LEU A 77 9.14 8.42 10.28
N GLU A 78 9.75 9.17 11.17
CA GLU A 78 9.75 8.85 12.61
C GLU A 78 8.32 8.81 13.18
N LYS A 79 7.48 9.79 12.79
CA LYS A 79 6.06 9.85 13.18
C LYS A 79 5.28 8.63 12.68
N LEU A 80 5.43 8.30 11.38
CA LEU A 80 4.75 7.15 10.77
C LEU A 80 5.16 5.83 11.45
N GLN A 81 6.43 5.65 11.77
CA GLN A 81 6.95 4.45 12.43
C GLN A 81 6.42 4.24 13.85
N GLN A 82 6.01 5.29 14.55
CA GLN A 82 5.53 5.20 15.93
C GLN A 82 4.08 4.73 16.07
N GLY A 83 3.24 4.92 15.05
CA GLY A 83 1.81 4.65 15.09
C GLY A 83 1.32 3.84 13.92
N HIS A 84 0.80 4.53 12.92
CA HIS A 84 0.06 4.00 11.78
C HIS A 84 0.69 2.75 11.11
N LEU A 85 2.00 2.77 10.84
CA LEU A 85 2.67 1.64 10.17
C LEU A 85 2.65 0.36 11.01
N LYS A 86 2.77 0.47 12.34
CA LYS A 86 2.69 -0.69 13.24
C LYS A 86 1.30 -1.29 13.25
N ASP A 87 0.27 -0.44 13.30
CA ASP A 87 -1.12 -0.87 13.31
C ASP A 87 -1.47 -1.53 11.98
N THR A 88 -1.10 -0.93 10.86
CA THR A 88 -1.28 -1.50 9.52
C THR A 88 -0.59 -2.86 9.39
N ARG A 89 0.65 -3.00 9.85
CA ARG A 89 1.37 -4.27 9.86
C ARG A 89 0.67 -5.35 10.68
N LEU A 90 0.17 -4.99 11.89
CA LEU A 90 -0.53 -5.93 12.75
C LEU A 90 -1.83 -6.42 12.10
N VAL A 91 -2.61 -5.50 11.55
CA VAL A 91 -3.86 -5.82 10.85
C VAL A 91 -3.58 -6.69 9.63
N ALA A 92 -2.61 -6.34 8.78
CA ALA A 92 -2.23 -7.10 7.59
C ALA A 92 -1.78 -8.53 7.94
N ALA A 93 -0.97 -8.70 8.99
CA ALA A 93 -0.53 -10.03 9.44
C ALA A 93 -1.70 -10.90 9.95
N LYS A 94 -2.64 -10.31 10.69
CA LYS A 94 -3.85 -11.02 11.12
C LYS A 94 -4.74 -11.38 9.93
N MET A 95 -4.93 -10.47 8.97
CA MET A 95 -5.68 -10.75 7.74
C MET A 95 -5.06 -11.93 6.96
N TYR A 96 -3.73 -11.93 6.79
CA TYR A 96 -3.03 -13.06 6.17
C TYR A 96 -3.37 -14.39 6.85
N SER A 97 -3.41 -14.42 8.19
CA SER A 97 -3.75 -15.65 8.93
C SER A 97 -5.16 -16.15 8.68
N ALA A 98 -6.10 -15.24 8.38
CA ALA A 98 -7.52 -15.53 8.15
C ALA A 98 -7.88 -15.78 6.67
N LEU A 99 -6.92 -15.63 5.74
CA LEU A 99 -7.13 -15.93 4.31
C LEU A 99 -7.41 -17.41 4.08
N PRO A 100 -8.18 -17.75 3.03
CA PRO A 100 -8.20 -19.07 2.44
C PRO A 100 -6.80 -19.55 2.01
N ASP A 101 -6.54 -20.85 2.05
CA ASP A 101 -5.18 -21.39 1.80
C ASP A 101 -4.68 -21.13 0.37
N ASP A 102 -5.55 -21.09 -0.62
CA ASP A 102 -5.23 -20.73 -2.00
C ASP A 102 -4.68 -19.31 -2.10
N LEU A 103 -5.39 -18.33 -1.54
CA LEU A 103 -4.93 -16.93 -1.53
C LEU A 103 -3.69 -16.73 -0.64
N LYS A 104 -3.62 -17.45 0.49
CA LYS A 104 -2.46 -17.41 1.37
C LYS A 104 -1.18 -17.87 0.68
N SER A 105 -1.27 -18.85 -0.23
CA SER A 105 -0.12 -19.37 -0.97
C SER A 105 0.49 -18.35 -1.94
N GLU A 106 -0.27 -17.31 -2.33
CA GLU A 106 0.18 -16.24 -3.23
C GLU A 106 0.95 -15.13 -2.51
N VAL A 107 0.97 -15.13 -1.16
CA VAL A 107 1.53 -14.04 -0.35
C VAL A 107 2.64 -14.54 0.56
N ASN A 108 3.80 -13.91 0.49
CA ASN A 108 4.84 -14.09 1.50
C ASN A 108 4.56 -13.17 2.70
N LEU A 109 4.32 -13.76 3.89
CA LEU A 109 3.98 -12.99 5.10
C LEU A 109 5.08 -11.99 5.49
N LYS A 110 6.36 -12.36 5.33
CA LYS A 110 7.47 -11.47 5.66
C LYS A 110 7.48 -10.26 4.72
N ASP A 111 7.30 -10.49 3.43
CA ASP A 111 7.24 -9.42 2.43
C ASP A 111 6.03 -8.50 2.68
N LEU A 112 4.87 -9.05 3.04
CA LEU A 112 3.68 -8.29 3.41
C LEU A 112 3.90 -7.42 4.64
N GLN A 113 4.51 -7.97 5.69
CA GLN A 113 4.82 -7.22 6.91
C GLN A 113 5.84 -6.11 6.66
N GLU A 114 6.84 -6.36 5.80
CA GLU A 114 7.82 -5.37 5.39
C GLU A 114 7.17 -4.26 4.55
N ALA A 115 6.32 -4.62 3.58
CA ALA A 115 5.55 -3.65 2.82
C ALA A 115 4.66 -2.78 3.71
N ALA A 116 3.99 -3.36 4.69
CA ALA A 116 3.17 -2.62 5.65
C ALA A 116 3.96 -1.63 6.52
N MET A 117 5.24 -1.92 6.79
CA MET A 117 6.12 -0.99 7.51
C MET A 117 6.64 0.15 6.63
N PHE A 118 6.61 0.00 5.32
CA PHE A 118 7.27 0.94 4.40
C PHE A 118 6.34 1.66 3.43
N HIS A 119 5.06 1.23 3.31
CA HIS A 119 4.16 1.68 2.25
C HIS A 119 4.04 3.21 2.15
N ASP A 120 4.11 3.89 3.26
CA ASP A 120 3.95 5.33 3.39
C ASP A 120 5.27 6.13 3.40
N TYR A 121 6.43 5.49 3.22
CA TYR A 121 7.73 6.19 3.30
C TYR A 121 7.89 7.29 2.26
N GLY A 122 7.22 7.19 1.13
CA GLY A 122 7.20 8.26 0.13
C GLY A 122 6.61 9.58 0.63
N LYS A 123 5.81 9.57 1.72
CA LYS A 123 5.30 10.77 2.38
C LYS A 123 6.41 11.71 2.87
N ALA A 124 7.62 11.18 3.11
CA ALA A 124 8.78 12.00 3.44
C ALA A 124 9.18 12.99 2.32
N LEU A 125 8.70 12.78 1.10
CA LEU A 125 8.94 13.63 -0.07
C LEU A 125 7.73 14.51 -0.45
N ILE A 126 6.60 14.32 0.22
CA ILE A 126 5.40 15.14 0.01
C ILE A 126 5.49 16.44 0.82
N PRO A 127 5.11 17.60 0.25
CA PRO A 127 5.15 18.88 0.96
C PRO A 127 4.32 18.86 2.27
N GLU A 128 4.92 19.30 3.36
CA GLU A 128 4.28 19.33 4.70
C GLU A 128 2.93 20.06 4.71
N LYS A 129 2.80 21.13 3.92
CA LYS A 129 1.56 21.89 3.79
C LYS A 129 0.39 21.06 3.23
N ILE A 130 0.70 20.00 2.46
CA ILE A 130 -0.29 19.06 1.91
C ILE A 130 -0.54 17.94 2.93
N LEU A 131 0.51 17.36 3.51
CA LEU A 131 0.40 16.30 4.52
C LEU A 131 -0.41 16.73 5.75
N ASN A 132 -0.18 17.97 6.21
CA ASN A 132 -0.78 18.50 7.44
C ASN A 132 -1.94 19.48 7.17
N LYS A 133 -2.50 19.46 5.95
CA LYS A 133 -3.62 20.35 5.61
C LYS A 133 -4.87 20.00 6.41
N GLU A 134 -5.41 20.99 7.11
CA GLU A 134 -6.73 20.86 7.73
C GLU A 134 -7.82 20.97 6.66
N GLY A 135 -8.69 19.94 6.60
CA GLY A 135 -9.77 19.89 5.65
C GLY A 135 -9.48 19.09 4.37
N LYS A 136 -10.29 19.32 3.33
CA LYS A 136 -10.17 18.55 2.08
C LYS A 136 -9.03 19.06 1.20
N LEU A 137 -8.27 18.13 0.62
CA LEU A 137 -7.32 18.43 -0.44
C LEU A 137 -8.09 18.86 -1.71
N ASP A 138 -7.59 19.88 -2.40
CA ASP A 138 -8.03 20.17 -3.75
C ASP A 138 -7.51 19.12 -4.75
N LYS A 139 -7.91 19.22 -6.02
CA LYS A 139 -7.53 18.24 -7.05
C LYS A 139 -6.01 18.12 -7.18
N ARG A 140 -5.30 19.24 -7.23
CA ARG A 140 -3.84 19.27 -7.41
C ARG A 140 -3.11 18.74 -6.17
N GLU A 141 -3.58 19.08 -4.99
CA GLU A 141 -3.02 18.59 -3.74
C GLU A 141 -3.25 17.08 -3.59
N LYS A 142 -4.41 16.59 -4.06
CA LYS A 142 -4.69 15.13 -4.09
C LYS A 142 -3.73 14.41 -5.04
N GLU A 143 -3.55 14.90 -6.26
CA GLU A 143 -2.56 14.36 -7.21
C GLU A 143 -1.16 14.32 -6.61
N ILE A 144 -0.73 15.37 -5.89
CA ILE A 144 0.57 15.38 -5.21
C ILE A 144 0.62 14.37 -4.05
N MET A 145 -0.45 14.24 -3.27
CA MET A 145 -0.51 13.26 -2.19
C MET A 145 -0.40 11.82 -2.73
N GLU A 146 -1.04 11.52 -3.85
CA GLU A 146 -1.03 10.21 -4.49
C GLU A 146 0.36 9.77 -4.95
N LEU A 147 1.28 10.72 -5.18
CA LEU A 147 2.67 10.41 -5.55
C LEU A 147 3.44 9.62 -4.46
N HIS A 148 2.95 9.59 -3.20
CA HIS A 148 3.71 8.94 -2.13
C HIS A 148 3.96 7.45 -2.40
N SER A 149 3.06 6.75 -3.09
CA SER A 149 3.23 5.34 -3.41
C SER A 149 4.36 5.11 -4.44
N GLU A 150 4.42 5.92 -5.50
CA GLU A 150 5.49 5.85 -6.50
C GLU A 150 6.83 6.38 -5.95
N LEU A 151 6.80 7.50 -5.22
CA LEU A 151 7.98 8.03 -4.54
C LEU A 151 8.53 7.06 -3.48
N GLY A 152 7.67 6.35 -2.76
CA GLY A 152 8.04 5.30 -1.82
C GLY A 152 8.71 4.11 -2.51
N TYR A 153 8.16 3.65 -3.63
CA TYR A 153 8.76 2.62 -4.46
C TYR A 153 10.18 3.02 -4.91
N GLU A 154 10.35 4.20 -5.50
CA GLU A 154 11.65 4.66 -6.02
C GLU A 154 12.67 4.91 -4.89
N LEU A 155 12.22 5.43 -3.75
CA LEU A 155 13.05 5.63 -2.56
C LEU A 155 13.64 4.33 -2.05
N LEU A 156 12.80 3.31 -1.88
CA LEU A 156 13.16 2.03 -1.29
C LEU A 156 13.90 1.11 -2.27
N LYS A 157 13.62 1.21 -3.56
CA LYS A 157 14.40 0.56 -4.60
C LYS A 157 15.88 0.99 -4.55
N GLY A 158 16.14 2.27 -4.28
CA GLY A 158 17.49 2.82 -4.16
C GLY A 158 18.29 2.26 -2.97
N VAL A 159 17.64 1.66 -1.97
CA VAL A 159 18.29 1.01 -0.81
C VAL A 159 18.17 -0.51 -0.83
N GLY A 160 17.74 -1.10 -1.94
CA GLY A 160 17.78 -2.54 -2.19
C GLY A 160 16.67 -3.35 -1.53
N VAL A 161 15.49 -2.75 -1.30
CA VAL A 161 14.30 -3.49 -0.87
C VAL A 161 13.85 -4.46 -1.97
N ASN A 162 13.36 -5.62 -1.58
CA ASN A 162 13.01 -6.69 -2.49
C ASN A 162 11.83 -6.31 -3.41
N GLN A 163 11.80 -6.85 -4.62
CA GLN A 163 10.85 -6.46 -5.66
C GLN A 163 9.38 -6.75 -5.28
N ASN A 164 9.10 -7.85 -4.58
CA ASN A 164 7.71 -8.15 -4.15
C ASN A 164 7.20 -7.10 -3.15
N VAL A 165 8.06 -6.69 -2.21
CA VAL A 165 7.77 -5.62 -1.25
C VAL A 165 7.53 -4.30 -1.99
N LEU A 166 8.41 -3.96 -2.93
CA LEU A 166 8.31 -2.75 -3.75
C LEU A 166 7.01 -2.69 -4.56
N GLN A 167 6.58 -3.81 -5.15
CA GLN A 167 5.32 -3.87 -5.89
C GLN A 167 4.11 -3.65 -4.98
N MET A 168 4.10 -4.25 -3.78
CA MET A 168 3.05 -3.99 -2.80
C MET A 168 3.01 -2.51 -2.39
N ILE A 169 4.18 -1.88 -2.16
CA ILE A 169 4.28 -0.46 -1.82
C ILE A 169 3.77 0.42 -2.95
N LYS A 170 4.21 0.15 -4.19
CA LYS A 170 3.78 0.93 -5.36
C LYS A 170 2.27 0.90 -5.55
N TYR A 171 1.65 -0.27 -5.36
CA TYR A 171 0.28 -0.54 -5.74
C TYR A 171 -0.71 -0.72 -4.59
N HIS A 172 -0.36 -0.31 -3.35
CA HIS A 172 -1.27 -0.44 -2.21
C HIS A 172 -2.53 0.45 -2.29
N HIS A 173 -2.56 1.40 -3.20
CA HIS A 173 -3.75 2.18 -3.52
C HIS A 173 -4.38 1.83 -4.87
N GLN A 174 -3.91 0.75 -5.49
CA GLN A 174 -4.58 0.22 -6.67
C GLN A 174 -5.78 -0.62 -6.29
N THR A 175 -6.76 -0.60 -7.18
CA THR A 175 -7.98 -1.40 -7.07
C THR A 175 -7.83 -2.71 -7.88
N PRO A 176 -8.64 -3.75 -7.61
CA PRO A 176 -8.59 -4.99 -8.36
C PRO A 176 -8.74 -4.84 -9.88
N ASP A 177 -9.44 -3.78 -10.32
CA ASP A 177 -9.67 -3.45 -11.73
C ASP A 177 -8.63 -2.48 -12.33
N GLY A 178 -7.61 -2.07 -11.55
CA GLY A 178 -6.54 -1.18 -11.99
C GLY A 178 -6.89 0.30 -12.08
N ASN A 179 -8.04 0.72 -11.54
CA ASN A 179 -8.51 2.12 -11.60
C ASN A 179 -8.04 2.99 -10.41
N GLY A 180 -7.18 2.47 -9.54
CA GLY A 180 -6.57 3.20 -8.44
C GLY A 180 -5.35 4.03 -8.87
N TYR A 181 -4.41 4.23 -7.95
CA TYR A 181 -3.16 4.93 -8.23
C TYR A 181 -1.94 4.19 -7.64
N PRO A 182 -0.71 4.44 -8.19
CA PRO A 182 -0.42 5.18 -9.42
C PRO A 182 -1.07 4.53 -10.64
N ILE A 183 -1.13 5.23 -11.78
CA ILE A 183 -1.67 4.66 -13.02
C ILE A 183 -1.02 3.30 -13.28
N ALA A 184 -1.85 2.30 -13.53
CA ALA A 184 -1.37 0.95 -13.80
C ALA A 184 -0.45 0.95 -15.03
N GLY A 185 0.80 0.56 -14.85
CA GLY A 185 1.78 0.41 -15.92
C GLY A 185 1.82 -1.04 -16.42
N ASP A 186 2.72 -1.32 -17.35
CA ASP A 186 2.91 -2.67 -17.92
C ASP A 186 3.39 -3.69 -16.85
N ASP A 187 3.95 -3.20 -15.73
CA ASP A 187 4.40 -3.99 -14.59
C ASP A 187 3.29 -4.23 -13.55
N PHE A 188 2.08 -3.71 -13.78
CA PHE A 188 0.95 -3.90 -12.86
C PHE A 188 0.47 -5.35 -12.87
N SER A 189 0.33 -5.89 -11.68
CA SER A 189 -0.35 -7.16 -11.43
C SER A 189 -1.20 -7.02 -10.16
N PRO A 190 -2.50 -7.33 -10.19
CA PRO A 190 -3.37 -7.27 -9.02
C PRO A 190 -2.94 -8.32 -8.00
N SER A 191 -2.00 -7.94 -7.13
CA SER A 191 -1.41 -8.81 -6.12
C SER A 191 -2.30 -8.90 -4.89
N ILE A 192 -2.52 -10.11 -4.38
CA ILE A 192 -3.27 -10.33 -3.11
C ILE A 192 -2.59 -9.58 -1.96
N GLY A 193 -1.24 -9.57 -1.91
CA GLY A 193 -0.49 -8.83 -0.89
C GLY A 193 -0.77 -7.33 -0.91
N ALA A 194 -0.84 -6.70 -2.09
CA ALA A 194 -1.18 -5.28 -2.22
C ALA A 194 -2.63 -5.00 -1.79
N GLN A 195 -3.57 -5.89 -2.09
CA GLN A 195 -4.97 -5.75 -1.68
C GLN A 195 -5.14 -5.89 -0.16
N ILE A 196 -4.42 -6.82 0.49
CA ILE A 196 -4.38 -6.94 1.95
C ILE A 196 -3.84 -5.66 2.56
N LEU A 197 -2.71 -5.16 2.03
CA LEU A 197 -2.08 -3.93 2.51
C LEU A 197 -3.03 -2.74 2.38
N SER A 198 -3.71 -2.59 1.25
CA SER A 198 -4.70 -1.54 1.00
C SER A 198 -5.83 -1.55 2.03
N ALA A 199 -6.43 -2.72 2.27
CA ALA A 199 -7.53 -2.85 3.23
C ALA A 199 -7.07 -2.61 4.67
N ALA A 200 -5.88 -3.11 5.04
CA ALA A 200 -5.28 -2.92 6.36
C ALA A 200 -4.92 -1.45 6.62
N ASP A 201 -4.32 -0.77 5.63
CA ASP A 201 -4.00 0.66 5.68
C ASP A 201 -5.27 1.49 5.88
N LYS A 202 -6.27 1.30 5.02
CA LYS A 202 -7.54 2.04 5.10
C LYS A 202 -8.24 1.82 6.43
N TYR A 203 -8.30 0.58 6.92
CA TYR A 203 -8.89 0.28 8.24
C TYR A 203 -8.11 0.97 9.36
N SER A 204 -6.78 0.85 9.40
CA SER A 204 -5.93 1.48 10.40
C SER A 204 -6.08 3.00 10.40
N ALA A 205 -6.10 3.64 9.22
CA ALA A 205 -6.31 5.07 9.07
C ALA A 205 -7.69 5.56 9.56
N LEU A 206 -8.74 4.74 9.42
CA LEU A 206 -10.08 5.05 9.95
C LEU A 206 -10.13 4.92 11.48
N ARG A 207 -9.33 4.03 12.05
CA ARG A 207 -9.24 3.74 13.48
C ARG A 207 -8.24 4.63 14.23
N GLU A 208 -7.41 5.36 13.50
CA GLU A 208 -6.42 6.28 14.05
C GLU A 208 -7.08 7.59 14.50
N GLU A 209 -6.74 8.03 15.72
CA GLU A 209 -7.07 9.37 16.19
C GLU A 209 -6.15 10.40 15.52
N ARG A 210 -6.74 11.41 14.90
CA ARG A 210 -6.02 12.51 14.27
C ARG A 210 -6.42 13.83 14.88
N SER A 211 -5.54 14.82 14.86
CA SER A 211 -5.76 16.15 15.48
C SER A 211 -7.09 16.83 15.09
N TYR A 212 -7.64 16.46 13.93
CA TYR A 212 -8.89 17.02 13.38
C TYR A 212 -10.04 16.00 13.24
N LYS A 213 -9.82 14.73 13.66
CA LYS A 213 -10.82 13.67 13.53
C LYS A 213 -10.62 12.61 14.62
N PRO A 214 -11.65 12.35 15.49
CA PRO A 214 -11.58 11.25 16.44
C PRO A 214 -11.48 9.88 15.72
N ALA A 215 -10.92 8.88 16.42
CA ALA A 215 -10.92 7.50 15.94
C ALA A 215 -12.35 7.04 15.67
N MET A 216 -12.58 6.46 14.51
CA MET A 216 -13.88 5.91 14.14
C MET A 216 -14.12 4.59 14.89
N ARG A 217 -15.36 4.29 15.28
CA ARG A 217 -15.68 2.98 15.86
C ARG A 217 -15.44 1.85 14.85
N LYS A 218 -15.16 0.64 15.35
CA LYS A 218 -14.90 -0.55 14.52
C LYS A 218 -16.02 -0.79 13.49
N GLU A 219 -17.25 -0.76 13.94
CA GLU A 219 -18.43 -1.06 13.12
C GLU A 219 -18.61 -0.03 11.99
N GLU A 220 -18.30 1.24 12.28
CA GLU A 220 -18.36 2.32 11.28
C GLU A 220 -17.25 2.18 10.23
N ALA A 221 -16.03 1.83 10.67
CA ALA A 221 -14.92 1.58 9.76
C ALA A 221 -15.21 0.37 8.85
N LEU A 222 -15.70 -0.75 9.40
CA LEU A 222 -16.08 -1.92 8.61
C LEU A 222 -17.20 -1.62 7.62
N LYS A 223 -18.18 -0.79 7.99
CA LYS A 223 -19.24 -0.38 7.07
C LYS A 223 -18.70 0.38 5.86
N ILE A 224 -17.71 1.25 6.05
CA ILE A 224 -17.06 1.97 4.93
C ILE A 224 -16.37 0.97 4.00
N LEU A 225 -15.58 0.01 4.55
CA LEU A 225 -14.90 -0.98 3.72
C LEU A 225 -15.90 -1.92 3.03
N GLN A 226 -17.04 -2.19 3.63
CA GLN A 226 -18.12 -2.96 2.98
C GLN A 226 -18.71 -2.22 1.78
N GLU A 227 -18.86 -0.91 1.83
CA GLU A 227 -19.25 -0.12 0.64
C GLU A 227 -18.15 -0.15 -0.43
N ASP A 228 -16.87 -0.18 -0.04
CA ASP A 228 -15.77 -0.37 -1.00
C ASP A 228 -15.86 -1.74 -1.71
N VAL A 229 -16.25 -2.79 -1.02
CA VAL A 229 -16.50 -4.11 -1.66
C VAL A 229 -17.61 -4.00 -2.69
N LYS A 230 -18.75 -3.36 -2.34
CA LYS A 230 -19.86 -3.16 -3.27
C LYS A 230 -19.47 -2.35 -4.52
N SER A 231 -18.51 -1.44 -4.34
CA SER A 231 -17.98 -0.60 -5.41
C SER A 231 -16.82 -1.24 -6.18
N GLY A 232 -16.41 -2.47 -5.86
CA GLY A 232 -15.32 -3.18 -6.51
C GLY A 232 -13.91 -2.68 -6.14
N LEU A 233 -13.80 -1.83 -5.13
CA LEU A 233 -12.51 -1.28 -4.68
C LEU A 233 -11.74 -2.26 -3.78
N ILE A 234 -12.43 -3.21 -3.14
CA ILE A 234 -11.84 -4.26 -2.31
C ILE A 234 -12.48 -5.60 -2.71
N ALA A 235 -11.66 -6.64 -2.86
CA ALA A 235 -12.17 -7.98 -3.13
C ALA A 235 -12.92 -8.53 -1.91
N PRO A 236 -14.06 -9.25 -2.09
CA PRO A 236 -14.87 -9.78 -0.98
C PRO A 236 -14.08 -10.67 -0.02
N GLU A 237 -13.13 -11.47 -0.52
CA GLU A 237 -12.29 -12.38 0.26
C GLU A 237 -11.35 -11.61 1.19
N ILE A 238 -10.82 -10.49 0.72
CA ILE A 238 -9.95 -9.59 1.49
C ILE A 238 -10.72 -8.92 2.62
N TYR A 239 -11.94 -8.42 2.32
CA TYR A 239 -12.83 -7.86 3.34
C TYR A 239 -13.22 -8.93 4.39
N THR A 240 -13.55 -10.14 3.96
CA THR A 240 -13.90 -11.24 4.87
C THR A 240 -12.74 -11.58 5.81
N ALA A 241 -11.50 -11.58 5.30
CA ALA A 241 -10.32 -11.80 6.14
C ALA A 241 -10.13 -10.67 7.17
N LEU A 242 -10.37 -9.41 6.77
CA LEU A 242 -10.32 -8.27 7.69
C LEU A 242 -11.38 -8.38 8.78
N GLU A 243 -12.65 -8.57 8.41
CA GLU A 243 -13.78 -8.62 9.33
C GLU A 243 -13.62 -9.69 10.43
N LYS A 244 -13.00 -10.83 10.09
CA LYS A 244 -12.73 -11.93 11.04
C LYS A 244 -11.72 -11.58 12.12
N VAL A 245 -10.82 -10.62 11.89
CA VAL A 245 -9.62 -10.43 12.74
C VAL A 245 -9.55 -9.10 13.48
N VAL A 246 -10.48 -8.18 13.21
CA VAL A 246 -10.53 -6.86 13.86
C VAL A 246 -11.65 -6.73 14.86
#